data_32a7837b1c463582ea59cc0a8932e25d
#
_entry.id   32a7837b1c463582ea59cc0a8932e25d
#
_cell.length_a   1.000
_cell.length_b   1.000
_cell.length_c   1.000
_cell.angle_alpha   90.00
_cell.angle_beta   90.00
_cell.angle_gamma   90.00
#
_symmetry.space_group_name_H-M   'P 1'
#
loop_
_entity.id
_entity.type
_entity.pdbx_description
1 polymer ?
#
loop_
_entity_poly.entity_id
_entity_poly.type
_entity_poly.pdbx_seq_one_letter_code
_entity_poly.pdbx_strand_id
1 'polypeptide(L)'
;MNYKVFLSILPALLPLFVSCNHKTEQKADEVAVVRIDTVRAPEGAVELQYPGHVVAATEANVSFKVAGTLKRVLVSEGDYVKAGQLIAEIDPVDYKVQLSATEAEYAQIKADAERVMGLYQDGGTTASNYDKARYGLQQIEAKLQNHRNQL
;
A
#
# COMPACT_ATOMS: atom_id res chain seq x y z
N MET A 1 -63.20 20.57 -103.06
CA MET A 1 -62.28 20.32 -101.90
C MET A 1 -61.78 21.67 -101.40
N ASN A 2 -62.29 22.11 -100.29
CA ASN A 2 -62.30 23.54 -99.89
C ASN A 2 -60.94 24.03 -99.30
N TYR A 3 -60.20 24.78 -100.13
CA TYR A 3 -58.92 25.37 -99.72
C TYR A 3 -59.07 26.38 -98.59
N LYS A 4 -60.26 26.87 -98.29
CA LYS A 4 -60.57 27.80 -97.21
C LYS A 4 -60.37 27.17 -95.84
N VAL A 5 -60.49 25.86 -95.66
CA VAL A 5 -60.25 25.14 -94.41
C VAL A 5 -58.77 24.94 -94.17
N PHE A 6 -57.95 24.80 -95.25
CA PHE A 6 -56.50 24.63 -95.14
C PHE A 6 -55.79 25.92 -94.75
N LEU A 7 -56.37 27.10 -95.19
CA LEU A 7 -55.78 28.40 -94.86
C LEU A 7 -56.06 28.84 -93.37
N SER A 8 -57.16 28.28 -92.81
CA SER A 8 -57.53 28.62 -91.42
C SER A 8 -56.71 27.85 -90.32
N ILE A 9 -56.04 26.75 -90.67
CA ILE A 9 -55.30 25.91 -89.76
C ILE A 9 -53.82 26.37 -89.68
N LEU A 10 -53.33 27.06 -90.70
CA LEU A 10 -51.95 27.51 -90.79
C LEU A 10 -51.57 28.54 -89.77
N PRO A 11 -52.36 29.54 -89.33
CA PRO A 11 -51.99 30.50 -88.32
C PRO A 11 -52.03 29.91 -86.90
N ALA A 12 -52.71 28.76 -86.66
CA ALA A 12 -52.78 28.14 -85.30
C ALA A 12 -51.56 27.32 -84.94
N LEU A 13 -50.69 27.00 -85.92
CA LEU A 13 -49.49 26.21 -85.69
C LEU A 13 -48.24 27.08 -85.45
N LEU A 14 -48.29 28.38 -85.65
CA LEU A 14 -47.21 29.32 -85.61
C LEU A 14 -46.70 29.61 -84.13
N PRO A 15 -47.56 29.60 -83.11
CA PRO A 15 -47.07 29.89 -81.71
C PRO A 15 -46.29 28.76 -81.02
N LEU A 16 -46.19 27.58 -81.64
CA LEU A 16 -45.53 26.44 -81.02
C LEU A 16 -43.99 26.45 -81.13
N PHE A 17 -43.42 27.38 -81.88
CA PHE A 17 -41.96 27.47 -82.07
C PHE A 17 -41.28 28.58 -81.28
N VAL A 18 -41.97 29.31 -80.40
CA VAL A 18 -41.39 30.46 -79.68
C VAL A 18 -41.06 30.09 -78.22
N SER A 19 -41.22 28.82 -77.84
CA SER A 19 -41.02 28.42 -76.44
C SER A 19 -39.71 27.63 -76.22
N CYS A 20 -38.57 28.15 -76.58
CA CYS A 20 -37.30 27.66 -76.13
C CYS A 20 -36.27 28.78 -76.10
N ASN A 21 -36.55 29.78 -75.27
CA ASN A 21 -35.47 30.64 -74.82
C ASN A 21 -35.22 30.34 -73.29
N HIS A 22 -34.70 29.16 -73.04
CA HIS A 22 -34.24 28.82 -71.76
C HIS A 22 -32.90 29.58 -71.54
N LYS A 23 -33.00 30.75 -70.92
CA LYS A 23 -31.81 31.37 -70.34
C LYS A 23 -31.34 30.40 -69.30
N THR A 24 -30.29 29.66 -69.60
CA THR A 24 -29.48 29.01 -68.64
C THR A 24 -28.89 30.12 -67.76
N GLU A 25 -29.53 30.42 -66.66
CA GLU A 25 -28.83 31.14 -65.61
C GLU A 25 -27.60 30.28 -65.24
N GLN A 26 -26.43 30.74 -65.72
CA GLN A 26 -25.19 30.28 -65.16
C GLN A 26 -25.24 30.66 -63.71
N LYS A 27 -25.61 29.66 -62.89
CA LYS A 27 -25.39 29.75 -61.45
C LYS A 27 -23.91 30.06 -61.22
N ALA A 28 -23.59 31.31 -60.92
CA ALA A 28 -22.28 31.69 -60.57
C ALA A 28 -21.83 30.70 -59.52
N ASP A 29 -20.69 30.06 -59.74
CA ASP A 29 -20.06 29.22 -58.74
C ASP A 29 -19.97 30.07 -57.46
N GLU A 30 -20.82 29.72 -56.50
CA GLU A 30 -20.80 30.34 -55.16
C GLU A 30 -19.50 29.91 -54.53
N VAL A 31 -18.48 30.73 -54.68
CA VAL A 31 -17.17 30.50 -54.07
C VAL A 31 -17.41 30.46 -52.56
N ALA A 32 -17.37 29.28 -52.00
CA ALA A 32 -17.49 29.10 -50.56
C ALA A 32 -16.32 29.84 -49.88
N VAL A 33 -16.63 30.94 -49.26
CA VAL A 33 -15.64 31.67 -48.43
C VAL A 33 -15.45 30.88 -47.15
N VAL A 34 -14.35 30.12 -47.08
CA VAL A 34 -13.94 29.44 -45.88
C VAL A 34 -13.04 30.36 -45.04
N ARG A 35 -13.39 30.57 -43.80
CA ARG A 35 -12.57 31.28 -42.86
C ARG A 35 -11.54 30.30 -42.34
N ILE A 36 -10.29 30.49 -42.72
CA ILE A 36 -9.16 29.70 -42.19
C ILE A 36 -8.65 30.42 -40.95
N ASP A 37 -8.69 29.74 -39.83
CA ASP A 37 -8.03 30.20 -38.62
C ASP A 37 -6.88 29.25 -38.28
N THR A 38 -5.78 29.81 -37.86
CA THR A 38 -4.60 29.02 -37.52
C THR A 38 -4.66 28.77 -36.02
N VAL A 39 -4.72 27.48 -35.64
CA VAL A 39 -4.59 27.09 -34.25
C VAL A 39 -3.17 27.44 -33.80
N ARG A 40 -3.06 28.46 -32.98
CA ARG A 40 -1.80 28.82 -32.34
C ARG A 40 -1.66 27.98 -31.08
N ALA A 41 -0.49 27.41 -30.88
CA ALA A 41 -0.17 26.84 -29.56
C ALA A 41 -0.30 27.96 -28.51
N PRO A 42 -0.88 27.68 -27.36
CA PRO A 42 -0.98 28.69 -26.29
C PRO A 42 0.43 29.17 -25.98
N GLU A 43 0.66 30.49 -26.13
CA GLU A 43 1.90 31.15 -25.72
C GLU A 43 1.86 31.23 -24.19
N GLY A 44 2.49 30.29 -23.55
CA GLY A 44 2.65 30.21 -22.12
C GLY A 44 2.63 28.77 -21.63
N ALA A 45 3.42 28.49 -20.62
CA ALA A 45 3.34 27.23 -19.92
C ALA A 45 1.99 27.16 -19.18
N VAL A 46 1.19 26.16 -19.50
CA VAL A 46 -0.02 25.88 -18.71
C VAL A 46 0.44 25.21 -17.43
N GLU A 47 0.43 25.95 -16.33
CA GLU A 47 0.70 25.40 -15.00
C GLU A 47 -0.46 24.54 -14.57
N LEU A 48 -0.27 23.23 -14.57
CA LEU A 48 -1.25 22.27 -14.09
C LEU A 48 -0.95 21.97 -12.61
N GLN A 49 -1.87 22.35 -11.74
CA GLN A 49 -1.77 22.05 -10.31
C GLN A 49 -2.57 20.78 -10.00
N TYR A 50 -1.90 19.80 -9.43
CA TYR A 50 -2.54 18.57 -8.97
C TYR A 50 -2.48 18.51 -7.44
N PRO A 51 -3.61 18.20 -6.77
CA PRO A 51 -3.58 17.91 -5.35
C PRO A 51 -2.79 16.62 -5.10
N GLY A 52 -1.91 16.64 -4.13
CA GLY A 52 -1.12 15.48 -3.73
C GLY A 52 -0.95 15.43 -2.22
N HIS A 53 -0.76 14.22 -1.70
CA HIS A 53 -0.40 13.98 -0.30
C HIS A 53 1.03 13.49 -0.23
N VAL A 54 1.80 14.08 0.67
CA VAL A 54 3.14 13.57 1.00
C VAL A 54 2.96 12.48 2.05
N VAL A 55 3.43 11.28 1.72
CA VAL A 55 3.45 10.13 2.65
C VAL A 55 4.88 9.67 2.86
N ALA A 56 5.13 9.04 4.00
CA ALA A 56 6.44 8.43 4.26
C ALA A 56 6.71 7.31 3.25
N ALA A 57 7.91 7.28 2.68
CA ALA A 57 8.33 6.22 1.77
C ALA A 57 8.51 4.88 2.51
N THR A 58 8.82 4.95 3.81
CA THR A 58 8.97 3.78 4.68
C THR A 58 8.41 4.12 6.04
N GLU A 59 7.62 3.21 6.59
CA GLU A 59 7.04 3.30 7.92
C GLU A 59 7.36 2.01 8.68
N ALA A 60 7.70 2.11 9.95
CA ALA A 60 7.97 0.97 10.81
C ALA A 60 7.26 1.13 12.16
N ASN A 61 6.43 0.15 12.48
CA ASN A 61 5.81 0.07 13.80
C ASN A 61 6.77 -0.59 14.78
N VAL A 62 7.20 0.17 15.78
CA VAL A 62 8.11 -0.32 16.82
C VAL A 62 7.30 -0.73 18.05
N SER A 63 7.46 -1.99 18.49
CA SER A 63 6.82 -2.53 19.69
C SER A 63 7.82 -3.20 20.60
N PHE A 64 7.49 -3.29 21.89
CA PHE A 64 8.28 -4.06 22.83
C PHE A 64 8.09 -5.57 22.62
N LYS A 65 9.15 -6.34 22.87
CA LYS A 65 9.11 -7.82 22.83
C LYS A 65 8.31 -8.43 23.99
N VAL A 66 8.22 -7.71 25.09
CA VAL A 66 7.57 -8.15 26.32
C VAL A 66 6.50 -7.13 26.74
N ALA A 67 5.46 -7.59 27.42
CA ALA A 67 4.42 -6.72 27.97
C ALA A 67 4.93 -6.05 29.25
N GLY A 68 4.46 -4.85 29.56
CA GLY A 68 4.83 -4.19 30.81
C GLY A 68 4.38 -2.74 30.86
N THR A 69 4.56 -2.12 32.03
CA THR A 69 4.27 -0.71 32.22
C THR A 69 5.38 0.14 31.61
N LEU A 70 4.98 1.12 30.81
CA LEU A 70 5.91 2.06 30.21
C LEU A 70 6.50 2.96 31.33
N LYS A 71 7.80 2.95 31.49
CA LYS A 71 8.50 3.75 32.49
C LYS A 71 8.76 5.17 31.99
N ARG A 72 9.23 5.28 30.76
CA ARG A 72 9.51 6.58 30.12
C ARG A 72 9.61 6.46 28.62
N VAL A 73 9.29 7.56 27.95
CA VAL A 73 9.55 7.80 26.52
C VAL A 73 10.61 8.89 26.44
N LEU A 74 11.62 8.69 25.62
CA LEU A 74 12.82 9.54 25.53
C LEU A 74 12.83 10.42 24.28
N VAL A 75 11.81 10.31 23.44
CA VAL A 75 11.68 11.03 22.18
C VAL A 75 10.29 11.63 22.06
N SER A 76 10.17 12.70 21.30
CA SER A 76 8.92 13.38 20.98
C SER A 76 8.57 13.23 19.51
N GLU A 77 7.33 13.53 19.16
CA GLU A 77 6.92 13.59 17.75
C GLU A 77 7.75 14.62 16.99
N GLY A 78 8.23 14.23 15.81
CA GLY A 78 9.10 15.06 15.00
C GLY A 78 10.60 14.89 15.25
N ASP A 79 11.00 14.18 16.29
CA ASP A 79 12.41 13.95 16.60
C ASP A 79 13.07 13.02 15.58
N TYR A 80 14.31 13.30 15.26
CA TYR A 80 15.13 12.43 14.45
C TYR A 80 15.80 11.37 15.32
N VAL A 81 15.60 10.08 15.02
CA VAL A 81 16.16 8.95 15.74
C VAL A 81 17.22 8.21 14.91
N LYS A 82 18.27 7.76 15.58
CA LYS A 82 19.36 7.00 14.95
C LYS A 82 19.17 5.51 15.21
N ALA A 83 19.76 4.69 14.35
CA ALA A 83 19.82 3.25 14.57
C ALA A 83 20.50 2.93 15.93
N GLY A 84 19.84 2.11 16.75
CA GLY A 84 20.31 1.76 18.10
C GLY A 84 20.01 2.79 19.20
N GLN A 85 19.34 3.89 18.88
CA GLN A 85 18.93 4.88 19.89
C GLN A 85 17.78 4.34 20.74
N LEU A 86 17.90 4.52 22.08
CA LEU A 86 16.83 4.18 23.01
C LEU A 86 15.68 5.18 22.87
N ILE A 87 14.50 4.68 22.51
CA ILE A 87 13.29 5.47 22.28
C ILE A 87 12.38 5.46 23.51
N ALA A 88 12.20 4.28 24.12
CA ALA A 88 11.34 4.11 25.28
C ALA A 88 11.83 2.95 26.14
N GLU A 89 11.43 2.93 27.41
CA GLU A 89 11.84 1.96 28.41
C GLU A 89 10.60 1.44 29.16
N ILE A 90 10.49 0.12 29.29
CA ILE A 90 9.51 -0.55 30.18
C ILE A 90 10.10 -0.63 31.59
N ASP A 91 9.24 -0.61 32.61
CA ASP A 91 9.66 -0.84 33.99
C ASP A 91 10.11 -2.31 34.17
N PRO A 92 11.38 -2.56 34.52
CA PRO A 92 11.90 -3.92 34.67
C PRO A 92 11.65 -4.55 36.04
N VAL A 93 10.96 -3.87 36.96
CA VAL A 93 10.84 -4.32 38.36
C VAL A 93 10.24 -5.71 38.44
N ASP A 94 9.11 -5.97 37.79
CA ASP A 94 8.45 -7.27 37.84
C ASP A 94 9.31 -8.39 37.25
N TYR A 95 10.00 -8.11 36.16
CA TYR A 95 10.94 -9.06 35.54
C TYR A 95 12.13 -9.38 36.44
N LYS A 96 12.68 -8.39 37.16
CA LYS A 96 13.77 -8.60 38.12
C LYS A 96 13.33 -9.45 39.30
N VAL A 97 12.14 -9.20 39.83
CA VAL A 97 11.57 -10.02 40.91
C VAL A 97 11.37 -11.46 40.45
N GLN A 98 10.79 -11.65 39.25
CA GLN A 98 10.58 -12.98 38.69
C GLN A 98 11.89 -13.72 38.40
N LEU A 99 12.92 -13.03 37.90
CA LEU A 99 14.24 -13.59 37.69
C LEU A 99 14.86 -14.02 39.03
N SER A 100 14.82 -13.17 40.05
CA SER A 100 15.36 -13.47 41.35
C SER A 100 14.69 -14.69 42.02
N ALA A 101 13.37 -14.80 41.91
CA ALA A 101 12.61 -15.97 42.37
C ALA A 101 13.05 -17.25 41.62
N THR A 102 13.23 -17.17 40.31
CA THR A 102 13.67 -18.32 39.50
C THR A 102 15.12 -18.68 39.79
N GLU A 103 16.00 -17.72 40.09
CA GLU A 103 17.38 -17.98 40.52
C GLU A 103 17.43 -18.75 41.83
N ALA A 104 16.57 -18.41 42.81
CA ALA A 104 16.45 -19.15 44.06
C ALA A 104 15.94 -20.58 43.84
N GLU A 105 14.89 -20.75 42.98
CA GLU A 105 14.35 -22.07 42.60
C GLU A 105 15.42 -22.92 41.89
N TYR A 106 16.20 -22.32 40.98
CA TYR A 106 17.30 -22.98 40.30
C TYR A 106 18.38 -23.46 41.27
N ALA A 107 18.78 -22.62 42.21
CA ALA A 107 19.78 -22.98 43.21
C ALA A 107 19.36 -24.20 44.05
N GLN A 108 18.09 -24.25 44.45
CA GLN A 108 17.52 -25.38 45.17
C GLN A 108 17.51 -26.67 44.34
N ILE A 109 16.91 -26.61 43.14
CA ILE A 109 16.79 -27.79 42.25
C ILE A 109 18.17 -28.32 41.85
N LYS A 110 19.13 -27.43 41.59
CA LYS A 110 20.50 -27.79 41.28
C LYS A 110 21.18 -28.56 42.42
N ALA A 111 21.09 -28.04 43.69
CA ALA A 111 21.66 -28.72 44.84
C ALA A 111 20.99 -30.09 45.08
N ASP A 112 19.69 -30.22 44.85
CA ASP A 112 18.98 -31.49 44.96
C ASP A 112 19.40 -32.47 43.87
N ALA A 113 19.52 -32.00 42.61
CA ALA A 113 19.96 -32.82 41.48
C ALA A 113 21.38 -33.32 41.68
N GLU A 114 22.31 -32.44 42.12
CA GLU A 114 23.72 -32.81 42.41
C GLU A 114 23.80 -33.91 43.46
N ARG A 115 22.99 -33.83 44.55
CA ARG A 115 22.91 -34.88 45.57
C ARG A 115 22.42 -36.21 45.00
N VAL A 116 21.35 -36.21 44.26
CA VAL A 116 20.77 -37.43 43.64
C VAL A 116 21.77 -38.04 42.65
N MET A 117 22.43 -37.21 41.86
CA MET A 117 23.43 -37.66 40.88
C MET A 117 24.66 -38.29 41.59
N GLY A 118 25.12 -37.69 42.70
CA GLY A 118 26.19 -38.27 43.55
C GLY A 118 25.76 -39.62 44.12
N LEU A 119 24.57 -39.70 44.75
CA LEU A 119 24.06 -40.97 45.29
C LEU A 119 23.93 -42.05 44.22
N TYR A 120 23.61 -41.71 42.98
CA TYR A 120 23.57 -42.68 41.90
C TYR A 120 24.92 -43.27 41.58
N GLN A 121 25.98 -42.46 41.60
CA GLN A 121 27.36 -42.93 41.36
C GLN A 121 27.80 -43.89 42.45
N ASP A 122 27.34 -43.71 43.69
CA ASP A 122 27.60 -44.56 44.83
C ASP A 122 26.66 -45.76 44.95
N GLY A 123 25.77 -45.97 43.96
CA GLY A 123 24.77 -47.04 43.94
C GLY A 123 23.62 -46.84 44.97
N GLY A 124 23.49 -45.65 45.58
CA GLY A 124 22.51 -45.35 46.64
C GLY A 124 21.13 -44.93 46.15
N THR A 125 20.91 -44.86 44.80
CA THR A 125 19.61 -44.51 44.24
C THR A 125 19.39 -45.23 42.88
N THR A 126 18.16 -45.10 42.34
CA THR A 126 17.78 -45.76 41.09
C THR A 126 18.08 -44.87 39.86
N ALA A 127 18.26 -45.49 38.69
CA ALA A 127 18.41 -44.78 37.41
C ALA A 127 17.20 -43.84 37.17
N SER A 128 15.98 -44.24 37.53
CA SER A 128 14.80 -43.42 37.40
C SER A 128 14.89 -42.12 38.21
N ASN A 129 15.43 -42.18 39.43
CA ASN A 129 15.61 -40.97 40.23
C ASN A 129 16.71 -40.07 39.66
N TYR A 130 17.79 -40.65 39.16
CA TYR A 130 18.86 -39.93 38.47
C TYR A 130 18.29 -39.16 37.26
N ASP A 131 17.53 -39.85 36.41
CA ASP A 131 16.92 -39.22 35.21
C ASP A 131 15.94 -38.10 35.57
N LYS A 132 15.10 -38.28 36.61
CA LYS A 132 14.22 -37.23 37.14
C LYS A 132 14.98 -36.01 37.59
N ALA A 133 16.04 -36.19 38.33
CA ALA A 133 16.89 -35.10 38.83
C ALA A 133 17.55 -34.35 37.66
N ARG A 134 18.10 -35.06 36.70
CA ARG A 134 18.72 -34.50 35.51
C ARG A 134 17.73 -33.68 34.67
N TYR A 135 16.56 -34.23 34.38
CA TYR A 135 15.53 -33.51 33.59
C TYR A 135 14.94 -32.33 34.38
N GLY A 136 14.79 -32.44 35.69
CA GLY A 136 14.36 -31.32 36.53
C GLY A 136 15.35 -30.17 36.49
N LEU A 137 16.64 -30.45 36.54
CA LEU A 137 17.70 -29.44 36.41
C LEU A 137 17.66 -28.78 35.04
N GLN A 138 17.57 -29.57 33.97
CA GLN A 138 17.49 -29.04 32.60
C GLN A 138 16.26 -28.14 32.37
N GLN A 139 15.12 -28.49 32.97
CA GLN A 139 13.88 -27.71 32.89
C GLN A 139 14.03 -26.33 33.58
N ILE A 140 14.60 -26.30 34.78
CA ILE A 140 14.77 -25.03 35.51
C ILE A 140 15.84 -24.15 34.86
N GLU A 141 16.89 -24.74 34.25
CA GLU A 141 17.88 -24.00 33.47
C GLU A 141 17.24 -23.29 32.27
N ALA A 142 16.37 -23.97 31.54
CA ALA A 142 15.65 -23.38 30.43
C ALA A 142 14.71 -22.25 30.88
N LYS A 143 14.02 -22.42 32.02
CA LYS A 143 13.19 -21.39 32.64
C LYS A 143 14.01 -20.16 33.06
N LEU A 144 15.14 -20.38 33.70
CA LEU A 144 16.05 -19.32 34.10
C LEU A 144 16.57 -18.53 32.89
N GLN A 145 16.97 -19.23 31.85
CA GLN A 145 17.44 -18.58 30.62
C GLN A 145 16.34 -17.75 29.95
N ASN A 146 15.08 -18.23 29.98
CA ASN A 146 13.96 -17.48 29.45
C ASN A 146 13.74 -16.16 30.19
N HIS A 147 13.74 -16.19 31.55
CA HIS A 147 13.58 -14.96 32.35
C HIS A 147 14.77 -13.99 32.20
N ARG A 148 15.98 -14.49 31.97
CA ARG A 148 17.15 -13.64 31.65
C ARG A 148 17.00 -12.94 30.29
N ASN A 149 16.41 -13.61 29.32
CA ASN A 149 16.20 -13.03 27.99
C ASN A 149 15.07 -11.99 27.94
N GLN A 150 14.26 -11.91 29.00
CA GLN A 150 13.16 -10.91 29.11
C GLN A 150 13.65 -9.60 29.73
N LEU A 151 14.81 -9.56 30.32
CA LEU A 151 15.49 -8.37 30.85
C LEU A 151 16.44 -7.74 29.84
#